data_a08eafbf8ccfa93c12c4802ac378e49b
#
_entry.id   a08eafbf8ccfa93c12c4802ac378e49b
#
_cell.length_a   1.000
_cell.length_b   1.000
_cell.length_c   1.000
_cell.angle_alpha   90.00
_cell.angle_beta   90.00
_cell.angle_gamma   90.00
#
_symmetry.space_group_name_H-M   'P 1'
#
loop_
_entity.id
_entity.type
_entity.pdbx_description
1 polymer ?
#
loop_
_entity_poly.entity_id
_entity_poly.type
_entity_poly.pdbx_seq_one_letter_code
_entity_poly.pdbx_strand_id
1 'polypeptide(L)'
;MFTALYQGLRLEVNDLDEKPKIMLVSDAETAQRAILDMINSYPDFPPGFKPSNSTILWNSIKDTQSIGVFPAQDPVYLKIYVSGSYVGQMTFQIVYKSNPTTNKDNIAASNLLENIAKFLESGEFTLKDKNFVVEQINRTSDVFCGTADGKTTELAINMQLKYFYKK
;
A
#
# COMPACT_ATOMS: atom_id res chain seq x y z
N MET A 1 -1.31 44.91 -19.09
CA MET A 1 -1.16 44.76 -17.63
C MET A 1 -2.09 43.67 -17.05
N PHE A 2 -3.27 43.49 -17.60
CA PHE A 2 -4.21 42.44 -17.11
C PHE A 2 -3.92 41.00 -17.56
N THR A 3 -3.15 40.79 -18.62
CA THR A 3 -2.87 39.45 -19.17
C THR A 3 -1.82 38.66 -18.38
N ALA A 4 -0.92 39.34 -17.66
CA ALA A 4 0.11 38.70 -16.85
C ALA A 4 -0.42 38.12 -15.51
N LEU A 5 -1.46 38.72 -14.95
CA LEU A 5 -2.13 38.24 -13.73
C LEU A 5 -2.95 36.98 -13.96
N TYR A 6 -3.51 36.81 -15.17
CA TYR A 6 -4.29 35.61 -15.52
C TYR A 6 -3.39 34.39 -15.80
N GLN A 7 -2.16 34.59 -16.28
CA GLN A 7 -1.22 33.49 -16.50
C GLN A 7 -0.61 32.97 -15.19
N GLY A 8 -0.41 33.84 -14.20
CA GLY A 8 0.06 33.42 -12.87
C GLY A 8 -0.95 32.57 -12.10
N LEU A 9 -2.23 32.94 -12.17
CA LEU A 9 -3.30 32.18 -11.54
C LEU A 9 -3.55 30.79 -12.19
N ARG A 10 -3.26 30.67 -13.48
CA ARG A 10 -3.43 29.41 -14.22
C ARG A 10 -2.31 28.40 -13.94
N LEU A 11 -1.14 28.86 -13.56
CA LEU A 11 -0.02 28.01 -13.11
C LEU A 11 -0.23 27.48 -11.70
N GLU A 12 -0.83 28.28 -10.81
CA GLU A 12 -1.12 27.82 -9.45
C GLU A 12 -2.26 26.79 -9.39
N VAL A 13 -3.24 26.87 -10.29
CA VAL A 13 -4.35 25.89 -10.34
C VAL A 13 -3.90 24.54 -10.93
N ASN A 14 -2.90 24.55 -11.81
CA ASN A 14 -2.36 23.28 -12.35
C ASN A 14 -1.39 22.58 -11.37
N ASP A 15 -0.81 23.31 -10.43
CA ASP A 15 0.10 22.76 -9.42
C ASP A 15 -0.66 22.08 -8.25
N LEU A 16 -1.97 22.35 -8.12
CA LEU A 16 -2.81 21.78 -7.06
C LEU A 16 -3.45 20.44 -7.43
N ASP A 17 -3.43 20.05 -8.70
CA ASP A 17 -4.02 18.80 -9.18
C ASP A 17 -2.99 17.70 -9.51
N GLU A 18 -1.71 17.98 -9.47
CA GLU A 18 -0.70 16.93 -9.50
C GLU A 18 -0.64 16.25 -8.12
N LYS A 19 -1.36 15.16 -8.00
CA LYS A 19 -1.11 14.19 -6.93
C LYS A 19 0.39 13.94 -6.87
N PRO A 20 1.03 13.97 -5.69
CA PRO A 20 2.45 13.68 -5.58
C PRO A 20 2.70 12.32 -6.20
N LYS A 21 3.36 12.32 -7.36
CA LYS A 21 3.82 11.09 -8.02
C LYS A 21 4.92 10.51 -7.16
N ILE A 22 4.57 9.61 -6.28
CA ILE A 22 5.56 8.77 -5.63
C ILE A 22 5.97 7.75 -6.68
N MET A 23 6.93 8.11 -7.52
CA MET A 23 7.61 7.18 -8.40
C MET A 23 8.52 6.29 -7.55
N LEU A 24 7.97 5.23 -7.01
CA LEU A 24 8.78 4.11 -6.62
C LEU A 24 9.12 3.31 -7.88
N VAL A 25 10.22 3.69 -8.49
CA VAL A 25 10.91 2.81 -9.42
C VAL A 25 11.49 1.69 -8.55
N SER A 26 10.67 0.69 -8.30
CA SER A 26 11.14 -0.50 -7.64
C SER A 26 11.93 -1.31 -8.65
N ASP A 27 13.20 -1.58 -8.38
CA ASP A 27 13.96 -2.65 -9.02
C ASP A 27 13.39 -4.03 -8.65
N ALA A 28 12.22 -4.07 -8.02
CA ALA A 28 11.57 -5.27 -7.60
C ALA A 28 11.15 -6.10 -8.81
N GLU A 29 11.63 -7.33 -8.83
CA GLU A 29 11.30 -8.30 -9.88
C GLU A 29 9.87 -8.84 -9.71
N THR A 30 9.29 -8.69 -8.53
CA THR A 30 7.98 -9.23 -8.17
C THR A 30 7.09 -8.18 -7.52
N ALA A 31 5.77 -8.31 -7.70
CA ALA A 31 4.78 -7.45 -7.07
C ALA A 31 4.87 -7.47 -5.53
N GLN A 32 5.21 -8.63 -4.95
CA GLN A 32 5.37 -8.79 -3.51
C GLN A 32 6.47 -7.89 -2.95
N ARG A 33 7.64 -7.92 -3.59
CA ARG A 33 8.78 -7.10 -3.17
C ARG A 33 8.49 -5.62 -3.32
N ALA A 34 7.84 -5.26 -4.41
CA ALA A 34 7.47 -3.90 -4.65
C ALA A 34 6.45 -3.37 -3.61
N ILE A 35 5.48 -4.18 -3.17
CA ILE A 35 4.56 -3.81 -2.08
C ILE A 35 5.34 -3.58 -0.77
N LEU A 36 6.28 -4.46 -0.44
CA LEU A 36 7.11 -4.28 0.76
C LEU A 36 7.94 -3.00 0.69
N ASP A 37 8.54 -2.70 -0.47
CA ASP A 37 9.32 -1.49 -0.69
C ASP A 37 8.45 -0.23 -0.57
N MET A 38 7.21 -0.26 -1.08
CA MET A 38 6.26 0.83 -0.90
C MET A 38 5.89 1.05 0.56
N ILE A 39 5.56 0.00 1.30
CA ILE A 39 5.25 0.11 2.72
C ILE A 39 6.46 0.65 3.49
N ASN A 40 7.67 0.15 3.19
CA ASN A 40 8.91 0.65 3.80
C ASN A 40 9.15 2.15 3.55
N SER A 41 8.68 2.68 2.45
CA SER A 41 8.83 4.09 2.09
C SER A 41 7.77 5.01 2.68
N TYR A 42 6.77 4.48 3.40
CA TYR A 42 5.77 5.29 4.09
C TYR A 42 6.45 6.24 5.08
N PRO A 43 6.19 7.56 5.02
CA PRO A 43 6.99 8.55 5.77
C PRO A 43 6.59 8.68 7.24
N ASP A 44 5.32 8.39 7.59
CA ASP A 44 4.73 8.81 8.85
C ASP A 44 4.56 7.65 9.85
N PHE A 45 5.57 6.79 9.96
CA PHE A 45 5.58 5.76 10.99
C PHE A 45 5.66 6.36 12.40
N PRO A 46 5.03 5.71 13.41
CA PRO A 46 5.08 6.21 14.77
C PRO A 46 6.51 6.26 15.31
N PRO A 47 6.80 7.20 16.23
CA PRO A 47 8.10 7.26 16.89
C PRO A 47 8.50 5.91 17.49
N GLY A 48 9.73 5.47 17.18
CA GLY A 48 10.24 4.18 17.63
C GLY A 48 10.02 3.01 16.69
N PHE A 49 9.09 3.10 15.74
CA PHE A 49 8.99 2.13 14.66
C PHE A 49 10.00 2.47 13.56
N LYS A 50 10.94 1.57 13.31
CA LYS A 50 11.92 1.72 12.24
C LYS A 50 11.56 0.77 11.09
N PRO A 51 11.03 1.31 9.97
CA PRO A 51 10.72 0.48 8.80
C PRO A 51 12.02 -0.14 8.27
N SER A 52 11.99 -1.42 8.03
CA SER A 52 13.10 -2.19 7.48
C SER A 52 12.64 -3.57 7.04
N ASN A 53 13.47 -4.28 6.30
CA ASN A 53 13.22 -5.68 5.93
C ASN A 53 13.15 -6.64 7.13
N SER A 54 13.42 -6.14 8.35
CA SER A 54 13.28 -6.91 9.58
C SER A 54 12.03 -6.58 10.39
N THR A 55 11.30 -5.52 10.04
CA THR A 55 10.09 -5.06 10.72
C THR A 55 8.86 -5.07 9.83
N ILE A 56 9.04 -5.09 8.51
CA ILE A 56 7.98 -5.24 7.51
C ILE A 56 8.30 -6.52 6.74
N LEU A 57 7.46 -7.53 6.92
CA LEU A 57 7.76 -8.91 6.53
C LEU A 57 6.70 -9.44 5.56
N TRP A 58 7.12 -10.25 4.61
CA TRP A 58 6.24 -11.00 3.74
C TRP A 58 5.92 -12.36 4.35
N ASN A 59 4.63 -12.68 4.43
CA ASN A 59 4.09 -13.95 4.95
C ASN A 59 4.60 -14.31 6.36
N SER A 60 4.89 -13.30 7.15
CA SER A 60 5.37 -13.44 8.52
C SER A 60 5.07 -12.20 9.34
N ILE A 61 5.01 -12.35 10.67
CA ILE A 61 4.90 -11.26 11.64
C ILE A 61 5.71 -11.63 12.88
N LYS A 62 6.33 -10.65 13.54
CA LYS A 62 7.11 -10.88 14.76
C LYS A 62 6.25 -10.77 16.01
N ASP A 63 6.75 -11.29 17.12
CA ASP A 63 6.12 -11.14 18.43
C ASP A 63 6.23 -9.72 19.00
N THR A 64 7.11 -8.91 18.44
CA THR A 64 7.25 -7.48 18.74
C THR A 64 6.48 -6.64 17.74
N GLN A 65 6.42 -5.32 17.96
CA GLN A 65 5.81 -4.38 17.04
C GLN A 65 6.39 -4.55 15.62
N SER A 66 5.53 -4.93 14.68
CA SER A 66 5.91 -5.25 13.29
C SER A 66 4.71 -5.18 12.36
N ILE A 67 5.00 -5.14 11.06
CA ILE A 67 4.00 -5.24 10.00
C ILE A 67 4.24 -6.54 9.23
N GLY A 68 3.20 -7.33 9.07
CA GLY A 68 3.18 -8.50 8.21
C GLY A 68 2.31 -8.26 6.99
N VAL A 69 2.76 -8.71 5.82
CA VAL A 69 1.96 -8.73 4.59
C VAL A 69 1.69 -10.16 4.20
N PHE A 70 0.43 -10.54 4.18
CA PHE A 70 0.00 -11.92 3.93
C PHE A 70 -0.80 -12.01 2.64
N PRO A 71 -0.44 -12.86 1.67
CA PRO A 71 -1.25 -13.09 0.49
C PRO A 71 -2.58 -13.75 0.87
N ALA A 72 -3.67 -13.31 0.25
CA ALA A 72 -4.97 -13.93 0.37
C ALA A 72 -5.20 -14.95 -0.77
N GLN A 73 -6.09 -15.90 -0.53
CA GLN A 73 -6.44 -16.94 -1.51
C GLN A 73 -7.62 -16.48 -2.37
N ASP A 74 -7.32 -15.76 -3.43
CA ASP A 74 -8.31 -15.28 -4.40
C ASP A 74 -7.95 -15.71 -5.83
N PRO A 75 -8.90 -15.73 -6.76
CA PRO A 75 -8.60 -16.00 -8.16
C PRO A 75 -7.57 -15.04 -8.71
N VAL A 76 -6.51 -15.59 -9.32
CA VAL A 76 -5.42 -14.79 -9.90
C VAL A 76 -5.90 -14.06 -11.17
N TYR A 77 -6.72 -14.70 -11.98
CA TYR A 77 -7.19 -14.19 -13.27
C TYR A 77 -8.61 -13.65 -13.16
N LEU A 78 -8.77 -12.36 -13.47
CA LEU A 78 -10.08 -11.71 -13.60
C LEU A 78 -10.62 -11.81 -15.03
N LYS A 79 -9.73 -11.73 -16.03
CA LYS A 79 -10.07 -11.81 -17.44
C LYS A 79 -8.88 -12.31 -18.26
N ILE A 80 -9.13 -13.22 -19.16
CA ILE A 80 -8.12 -13.77 -20.08
C ILE A 80 -8.55 -13.44 -21.50
N TYR A 81 -7.62 -12.93 -22.31
CA TYR A 81 -7.83 -12.59 -23.71
C TYR A 81 -7.31 -13.71 -24.62
N VAL A 82 -7.86 -13.80 -25.83
CA VAL A 82 -7.44 -14.79 -26.85
C VAL A 82 -5.95 -14.63 -27.22
N SER A 83 -5.40 -13.41 -27.11
CA SER A 83 -3.98 -13.12 -27.31
C SER A 83 -3.06 -13.79 -26.28
N GLY A 84 -3.60 -14.31 -25.18
CA GLY A 84 -2.86 -14.80 -24.02
C GLY A 84 -2.50 -13.71 -23.00
N SER A 85 -2.85 -12.45 -23.27
CA SER A 85 -2.80 -11.37 -22.29
C SER A 85 -3.93 -11.54 -21.26
N TYR A 86 -3.78 -10.98 -20.06
CA TYR A 86 -4.81 -11.13 -19.03
C TYR A 86 -4.84 -9.94 -18.05
N VAL A 87 -5.99 -9.74 -17.44
CA VAL A 87 -6.14 -8.92 -16.23
C VAL A 87 -6.03 -9.85 -15.03
N GLY A 88 -5.08 -9.59 -14.18
CA GLY A 88 -4.85 -10.33 -12.96
C GLY A 88 -5.09 -9.49 -11.71
N GLN A 89 -5.15 -10.18 -10.59
CA GLN A 89 -5.18 -9.55 -9.28
C GLN A 89 -4.27 -10.28 -8.32
N MET A 90 -3.80 -9.55 -7.32
CA MET A 90 -3.19 -10.08 -6.13
C MET A 90 -3.85 -9.43 -4.93
N THR A 91 -4.52 -10.24 -4.13
CA THR A 91 -5.11 -9.79 -2.87
C THR A 91 -4.15 -10.12 -1.73
N PHE A 92 -4.04 -9.20 -0.79
CA PHE A 92 -3.17 -9.35 0.36
C PHE A 92 -3.73 -8.60 1.55
N GLN A 93 -3.30 -9.02 2.72
CA GLN A 93 -3.66 -8.43 3.99
C GLN A 93 -2.42 -7.78 4.60
N ILE A 94 -2.55 -6.54 5.05
CA ILE A 94 -1.53 -5.88 5.87
C ILE A 94 -1.97 -6.02 7.31
N VAL A 95 -1.12 -6.61 8.14
CA VAL A 95 -1.34 -6.80 9.56
C VAL A 95 -0.32 -6.01 10.35
N TYR A 96 -0.78 -5.18 11.26
CA TYR A 96 0.07 -4.46 12.19
C TYR A 96 -0.10 -5.02 13.59
N LYS A 97 0.98 -5.53 14.14
CA LYS A 97 1.05 -6.01 15.52
C LYS A 97 1.55 -4.91 16.44
N SER A 98 0.78 -4.58 17.43
CA SER A 98 1.08 -3.53 18.40
C SER A 98 0.84 -4.04 19.84
N ASN A 99 1.42 -3.35 20.81
CA ASN A 99 1.22 -3.61 22.24
C ASN A 99 0.49 -2.41 22.86
N PRO A 100 -0.81 -2.24 22.61
CA PRO A 100 -1.54 -1.09 23.09
C PRO A 100 -1.74 -1.20 24.61
N THR A 101 -1.57 -0.08 25.30
CA THR A 101 -1.85 0.04 26.74
C THR A 101 -3.13 0.82 27.00
N THR A 102 -3.59 1.58 26.00
CA THR A 102 -4.77 2.43 26.09
C THR A 102 -5.63 2.35 24.84
N ASN A 103 -6.89 2.80 24.94
CA ASN A 103 -7.75 2.95 23.76
C ASN A 103 -7.17 3.93 22.73
N LYS A 104 -6.43 4.93 23.20
CA LYS A 104 -5.73 5.88 22.32
C LYS A 104 -4.70 5.17 21.44
N ASP A 105 -3.95 4.22 22.00
CA ASP A 105 -2.95 3.44 21.27
C ASP A 105 -3.61 2.55 20.21
N ASN A 106 -4.75 1.93 20.54
CA ASN A 106 -5.53 1.14 19.59
C ASN A 106 -6.06 1.98 18.40
N ILE A 107 -6.57 3.18 18.70
CA ILE A 107 -7.05 4.09 17.66
C ILE A 107 -5.87 4.56 16.79
N ALA A 108 -4.72 4.88 17.38
CA ALA A 108 -3.53 5.27 16.66
C ALA A 108 -3.02 4.14 15.74
N ALA A 109 -3.06 2.90 16.19
CA ALA A 109 -2.69 1.74 15.39
C ALA A 109 -3.65 1.53 14.20
N SER A 110 -4.95 1.70 14.41
CA SER A 110 -5.94 1.65 13.32
C SER A 110 -5.70 2.75 12.28
N ASN A 111 -5.49 3.98 12.73
CA ASN A 111 -5.20 5.11 11.86
C ASN A 111 -3.91 4.91 11.06
N LEU A 112 -2.88 4.28 11.65
CA LEU A 112 -1.65 3.95 10.94
C LEU A 112 -1.92 3.04 9.75
N LEU A 113 -2.67 1.95 9.95
CA LEU A 113 -3.02 1.04 8.86
C LEU A 113 -3.85 1.71 7.77
N GLU A 114 -4.83 2.52 8.16
CA GLU A 114 -5.61 3.30 7.20
C GLU A 114 -4.73 4.25 6.37
N ASN A 115 -3.79 4.93 7.01
CA ASN A 115 -2.91 5.86 6.34
C ASN A 115 -1.92 5.16 5.41
N ILE A 116 -1.40 3.99 5.81
CA ILE A 116 -0.58 3.14 4.93
C ILE A 116 -1.41 2.70 3.71
N ALA A 117 -2.64 2.27 3.92
CA ALA A 117 -3.51 1.87 2.81
C ALA A 117 -3.81 3.03 1.85
N LYS A 118 -4.13 4.22 2.37
CA LYS A 118 -4.30 5.44 1.55
C LYS A 118 -3.03 5.81 0.79
N PHE A 119 -1.88 5.65 1.41
CA PHE A 119 -0.59 5.87 0.77
C PHE A 119 -0.36 4.92 -0.41
N LEU A 120 -0.67 3.62 -0.24
CA LEU A 120 -0.61 2.64 -1.32
C LEU A 120 -1.61 2.94 -2.44
N GLU A 121 -2.83 3.37 -2.10
CA GLU A 121 -3.87 3.74 -3.08
C GLU A 121 -3.49 4.97 -3.91
N SER A 122 -2.74 5.90 -3.33
CA SER A 122 -2.31 7.13 -4.00
C SER A 122 -1.00 6.98 -4.78
N GLY A 123 -0.25 5.90 -4.55
CA GLY A 123 1.04 5.66 -5.17
C GLY A 123 0.93 5.18 -6.62
N GLU A 124 1.88 5.61 -7.47
CA GLU A 124 2.12 4.97 -8.76
C GLU A 124 3.10 3.81 -8.59
N PHE A 125 2.75 2.68 -9.17
CA PHE A 125 3.46 1.44 -8.98
C PHE A 125 3.93 0.90 -10.33
N THR A 126 5.24 0.77 -10.51
CA THR A 126 5.81 0.17 -11.71
C THR A 126 6.70 -1.01 -11.35
N LEU A 127 6.56 -2.10 -12.09
CA LEU A 127 7.43 -3.25 -11.98
C LEU A 127 8.55 -3.18 -13.02
N LYS A 128 9.66 -3.86 -12.74
CA LYS A 128 10.77 -4.01 -13.68
C LYS A 128 10.33 -4.71 -14.96
N ASP A 129 9.44 -5.70 -14.86
CA ASP A 129 8.84 -6.35 -16.01
C ASP A 129 7.80 -5.43 -16.66
N LYS A 130 8.15 -4.87 -17.81
CA LYS A 130 7.29 -3.97 -18.58
C LYS A 130 6.02 -4.62 -19.13
N ASN A 131 5.92 -5.95 -19.10
CA ASN A 131 4.71 -6.66 -19.49
C ASN A 131 3.62 -6.56 -18.41
N PHE A 132 4.00 -6.22 -17.18
CA PHE A 132 3.08 -5.95 -16.09
C PHE A 132 2.79 -4.46 -16.00
N VAL A 133 1.52 -4.10 -16.18
CA VAL A 133 1.03 -2.74 -15.95
C VAL A 133 0.09 -2.77 -14.76
N VAL A 134 0.49 -2.14 -13.66
CA VAL A 134 -0.39 -2.00 -12.50
C VAL A 134 -1.49 -1.01 -12.84
N GLU A 135 -2.74 -1.45 -12.74
CA GLU A 135 -3.91 -0.63 -12.98
C GLU A 135 -4.36 0.11 -11.73
N GLN A 136 -4.36 -0.61 -10.59
CA GLN A 136 -4.93 -0.08 -9.35
C GLN A 136 -4.44 -0.86 -8.14
N ILE A 137 -4.25 -0.15 -7.02
CA ILE A 137 -4.21 -0.72 -5.68
C ILE A 137 -5.33 -0.07 -4.88
N ASN A 138 -6.14 -0.85 -4.21
CA ASN A 138 -7.24 -0.34 -3.38
C ASN A 138 -7.52 -1.24 -2.18
N ARG A 139 -8.12 -0.64 -1.17
CA ARG A 139 -8.66 -1.38 -0.02
C ARG A 139 -9.89 -2.16 -0.42
N THR A 140 -10.04 -3.34 0.16
CA THR A 140 -11.24 -4.18 0.02
C THR A 140 -11.96 -4.38 1.36
N SER A 141 -11.39 -3.89 2.45
CA SER A 141 -12.04 -3.82 3.77
C SER A 141 -11.65 -2.56 4.53
N ASP A 142 -12.39 -2.25 5.57
CA ASP A 142 -11.92 -1.35 6.64
C ASP A 142 -10.91 -2.07 7.53
N VAL A 143 -10.26 -1.32 8.44
CA VAL A 143 -9.39 -1.91 9.46
C VAL A 143 -10.24 -2.74 10.43
N PHE A 144 -9.80 -3.94 10.71
CA PHE A 144 -10.46 -4.84 11.66
C PHE A 144 -9.45 -5.50 12.60
N CYS A 145 -9.93 -5.95 13.75
CA CYS A 145 -9.11 -6.70 14.69
C CYS A 145 -9.04 -8.16 14.26
N GLY A 146 -7.83 -8.65 14.01
CA GLY A 146 -7.57 -10.05 13.71
C GLY A 146 -7.47 -10.87 15.00
N THR A 147 -6.56 -10.48 15.90
CA THR A 147 -6.32 -11.18 17.17
C THR A 147 -6.03 -10.17 18.28
N ALA A 148 -6.54 -10.46 19.47
CA ALA A 148 -6.23 -9.71 20.68
C ALA A 148 -6.07 -10.68 21.85
N ASP A 149 -4.90 -10.71 22.49
CA ASP A 149 -4.58 -11.61 23.60
C ASP A 149 -4.43 -10.90 24.96
N GLY A 150 -4.81 -9.63 25.03
CA GLY A 150 -4.70 -8.78 26.20
C GLY A 150 -3.32 -8.13 26.39
N LYS A 151 -2.30 -8.58 25.66
CA LYS A 151 -0.95 -7.97 25.63
C LYS A 151 -0.63 -7.38 24.28
N THR A 152 -1.04 -8.06 23.23
CA THR A 152 -0.83 -7.67 21.85
C THR A 152 -2.15 -7.56 21.12
N THR A 153 -2.23 -6.67 20.15
CA THR A 153 -3.37 -6.56 19.23
C THR A 153 -2.83 -6.60 17.80
N GLU A 154 -3.43 -7.45 16.98
CA GLU A 154 -3.18 -7.51 15.55
C GLU A 154 -4.37 -6.87 14.84
N LEU A 155 -4.12 -5.73 14.23
CA LEU A 155 -5.08 -5.06 13.36
C LEU A 155 -4.74 -5.38 11.92
N ALA A 156 -5.74 -5.54 11.09
CA ALA A 156 -5.58 -5.95 9.71
C ALA A 156 -6.43 -5.11 8.76
N ILE A 157 -5.97 -4.97 7.52
CA ILE A 157 -6.69 -4.37 6.42
C ILE A 157 -6.44 -5.18 5.15
N ASN A 158 -7.48 -5.44 4.37
CA ASN A 158 -7.37 -6.17 3.11
C ASN A 158 -7.18 -5.20 1.95
N MET A 159 -6.26 -5.56 1.07
CA MET A 159 -5.87 -4.79 -0.11
C MET A 159 -5.95 -5.67 -1.37
N GLN A 160 -6.16 -5.04 -2.50
CA GLN A 160 -6.16 -5.66 -3.82
C GLN A 160 -5.26 -4.86 -4.75
N LEU A 161 -4.32 -5.55 -5.40
CA LEU A 161 -3.55 -5.03 -6.52
C LEU A 161 -4.13 -5.64 -7.79
N LYS A 162 -4.56 -4.80 -8.72
CA LYS A 162 -5.05 -5.18 -10.03
C LYS A 162 -4.03 -4.78 -11.09
N TYR A 163 -3.74 -5.68 -12.01
CA TYR A 163 -2.74 -5.47 -13.04
C TYR A 163 -3.14 -6.08 -14.38
N PHE A 164 -2.62 -5.51 -15.45
CA PHE A 164 -2.70 -6.07 -16.79
C PHE A 164 -1.35 -6.70 -17.17
N TYR A 165 -1.38 -7.95 -17.63
CA TYR A 165 -0.22 -8.61 -18.21
C TYR A 165 -0.37 -8.69 -19.71
N LYS A 166 0.62 -8.12 -20.42
CA LYS A 166 0.72 -8.16 -21.86
C LYS A 166 1.66 -9.29 -22.26
N LYS A 167 1.12 -10.26 -22.99
CA LYS A 167 1.93 -11.33 -23.59
C LYS A 167 2.61 -10.84 -24.85
#